data_28f45bf581c931d3d599feac3b1e3f8e
#
_entry.id   28f45bf581c931d3d599feac3b1e3f8e
#
_cell.length_a   1.000
_cell.length_b   1.000
_cell.length_c   1.000
_cell.angle_alpha   90.00
_cell.angle_beta   90.00
_cell.angle_gamma   90.00
#
_symmetry.space_group_name_H-M   'P 1'
#
loop_
_entity.id
_entity.type
_entity.pdbx_description
1 polymer ?
#
loop_
_entity_poly.entity_id
_entity_poly.type
_entity_poly.pdbx_seq_one_letter_code
_entity_poly.pdbx_strand_id
1 'polypeptide(L)'
;MQIAEEQRHGHPLRWLEPVVDVDDIRAVRDAVTTVYVDPLLQRWIVELVRATRNLDEVAVGASVRGSLALERAARAWALLDHRPYVVPEDIDRLFAPVLLHRVVFRPTFLAEARRVGWNEAVEGIERKCFAAAPRPEPEPVEVQPAPEPVPVARDQH
;
A
#
# COMPACT_ATOMS: atom_id res chain seq x y z
N MET A 1 -29.25 16.89 -21.53
CA MET A 1 -29.19 18.13 -22.37
C MET A 1 -28.09 19.09 -21.88
N GLN A 2 -27.72 19.12 -20.62
CA GLN A 2 -26.73 20.06 -20.06
C GLN A 2 -25.31 19.89 -20.61
N ILE A 3 -24.83 18.66 -20.84
CA ILE A 3 -23.49 18.37 -21.39
C ILE A 3 -23.26 18.90 -22.81
N ALA A 4 -24.30 18.95 -23.62
CA ALA A 4 -24.21 19.43 -25.02
C ALA A 4 -24.18 20.97 -25.12
N GLU A 5 -24.67 21.68 -24.13
CA GLU A 5 -24.62 23.15 -24.06
C GLU A 5 -23.27 23.65 -23.56
N GLU A 6 -22.67 22.94 -22.60
CA GLU A 6 -21.34 23.26 -22.07
C GLU A 6 -20.22 23.10 -23.13
N GLN A 7 -20.37 22.17 -24.07
CA GLN A 7 -19.41 22.00 -25.18
C GLN A 7 -19.44 23.14 -26.22
N ARG A 8 -20.48 23.96 -26.28
CA ARG A 8 -20.54 25.13 -27.19
C ARG A 8 -19.61 26.26 -26.78
N HIS A 9 -19.21 26.34 -25.53
CA HIS A 9 -18.33 27.40 -24.99
C HIS A 9 -16.85 27.00 -24.91
N GLY A 10 -16.47 25.89 -25.54
CA GLY A 10 -15.10 25.36 -25.54
C GLY A 10 -14.94 24.18 -24.59
N HIS A 11 -13.92 23.35 -24.86
CA HIS A 11 -13.66 22.16 -24.05
C HIS A 11 -13.27 22.56 -22.61
N PRO A 12 -13.91 21.99 -21.56
CA PRO A 12 -13.66 22.36 -20.15
C PRO A 12 -12.17 22.40 -19.76
N LEU A 13 -11.32 21.57 -20.40
CA LEU A 13 -9.87 21.55 -20.17
C LEU A 13 -9.16 22.89 -20.46
N ARG A 14 -9.79 23.82 -21.23
CA ARG A 14 -9.20 25.12 -21.53
C ARG A 14 -9.23 26.10 -20.33
N TRP A 15 -10.05 25.80 -19.36
CA TRP A 15 -10.27 26.62 -18.17
C TRP A 15 -9.56 26.08 -16.93
N LEU A 16 -8.88 24.92 -17.07
CA LEU A 16 -8.11 24.34 -15.98
C LEU A 16 -6.77 25.08 -15.85
N GLU A 17 -6.55 25.58 -14.65
CA GLU A 17 -5.25 26.11 -14.26
C GLU A 17 -4.48 25.03 -13.47
N PRO A 18 -3.14 24.99 -13.57
CA PRO A 18 -2.36 24.06 -12.77
C PRO A 18 -2.50 24.40 -11.27
N VAL A 19 -2.76 23.41 -10.45
CA VAL A 19 -2.85 23.54 -8.98
C VAL A 19 -1.52 23.21 -8.28
N VAL A 20 -0.61 22.56 -9.00
CA VAL A 20 0.76 22.22 -8.55
C VAL A 20 1.70 22.32 -9.75
N ASP A 21 2.94 22.57 -9.52
CA ASP A 21 3.98 22.54 -10.55
C ASP A 21 4.78 21.22 -10.52
N VAL A 22 5.75 21.10 -11.42
CA VAL A 22 6.58 19.89 -11.54
C VAL A 22 7.51 19.73 -10.34
N ASP A 23 7.95 20.82 -9.73
CA ASP A 23 8.87 20.78 -8.59
C ASP A 23 8.12 20.39 -7.32
N ASP A 24 6.84 20.77 -7.17
CA ASP A 24 5.94 20.25 -6.12
C ASP A 24 5.81 18.73 -6.21
N ILE A 25 5.60 18.20 -7.43
CA ILE A 25 5.48 16.75 -7.64
C ILE A 25 6.81 16.04 -7.32
N ARG A 26 7.94 16.63 -7.66
CA ARG A 26 9.27 16.09 -7.31
C ARG A 26 9.46 16.06 -5.79
N ALA A 27 9.15 17.16 -5.12
CA ALA A 27 9.24 17.24 -3.66
C ALA A 27 8.39 16.18 -2.95
N VAL A 28 7.13 15.96 -3.40
CA VAL A 28 6.27 14.89 -2.88
C VAL A 28 6.88 13.51 -3.12
N ARG A 29 7.42 13.25 -4.32
CA ARG A 29 8.07 11.96 -4.63
C ARG A 29 9.29 11.70 -3.75
N ASP A 30 10.08 12.71 -3.47
CA ASP A 30 11.23 12.60 -2.58
C ASP A 30 10.77 12.36 -1.13
N ALA A 31 9.75 13.08 -0.67
CA ALA A 31 9.16 12.86 0.65
C ALA A 31 8.62 11.44 0.85
N VAL A 32 8.02 10.81 -0.17
CA VAL A 32 7.58 9.40 -0.10
C VAL A 32 8.73 8.46 0.24
N THR A 33 9.95 8.75 -0.22
CA THR A 33 11.11 7.88 0.04
C THR A 33 11.57 7.92 1.50
N THR A 34 11.24 8.97 2.24
CA THR A 34 11.62 9.15 3.66
C THR A 34 10.67 8.45 4.62
N VAL A 35 9.47 8.03 4.16
CA VAL A 35 8.51 7.32 5.02
C VAL A 35 9.08 5.97 5.44
N TYR A 36 9.09 5.71 6.74
CA TYR A 36 9.63 4.47 7.29
C TYR A 36 8.72 3.27 7.03
N VAL A 37 9.32 2.13 6.72
CA VAL A 37 8.63 0.84 6.63
C VAL A 37 9.39 -0.16 7.51
N ASP A 38 8.67 -0.74 8.45
CA ASP A 38 9.24 -1.77 9.33
C ASP A 38 9.71 -2.99 8.51
N PRO A 39 10.87 -3.58 8.81
CA PRO A 39 11.37 -4.79 8.15
C PRO A 39 10.38 -5.96 8.18
N LEU A 40 9.56 -6.09 9.24
CA LEU A 40 8.50 -7.11 9.31
C LEU A 40 7.42 -6.86 8.25
N LEU A 41 7.03 -5.60 8.04
CA LEU A 41 6.07 -5.24 6.98
C LEU A 41 6.66 -5.45 5.59
N GLN A 42 7.95 -5.17 5.38
CA GLN A 42 8.62 -5.45 4.10
C GLN A 42 8.62 -6.95 3.79
N ARG A 43 8.91 -7.80 4.77
CA ARG A 43 8.83 -9.26 4.60
C ARG A 43 7.41 -9.70 4.31
N TRP A 44 6.44 -9.19 5.04
CA TRP A 44 5.04 -9.51 4.84
C TRP A 44 4.54 -9.14 3.43
N ILE A 45 4.91 -7.98 2.90
CA ILE A 45 4.64 -7.61 1.50
C ILE A 45 5.19 -8.65 0.52
N VAL A 46 6.41 -9.15 0.75
CA VAL A 46 7.01 -10.19 -0.11
C VAL A 46 6.24 -11.50 -0.01
N GLU A 47 5.80 -11.89 1.20
CA GLU A 47 5.03 -13.11 1.43
C GLU A 47 3.64 -13.02 0.79
N LEU A 48 2.96 -11.89 0.90
CA LEU A 48 1.69 -11.63 0.21
C LEU A 48 1.83 -11.76 -1.32
N VAL A 49 2.91 -11.19 -1.89
CA VAL A 49 3.18 -11.33 -3.33
C VAL A 49 3.48 -12.78 -3.70
N ARG A 50 4.19 -13.54 -2.85
CA ARG A 50 4.41 -14.98 -3.05
C ARG A 50 3.11 -15.78 -2.97
N ALA A 51 2.24 -15.45 -2.02
CA ALA A 51 0.95 -16.11 -1.85
C ALA A 51 0.11 -16.07 -3.14
N THR A 52 0.16 -14.97 -3.89
CA THR A 52 -0.55 -14.86 -5.17
C THR A 52 -0.17 -15.95 -6.18
N ARG A 53 1.02 -16.55 -6.08
CA ARG A 53 1.52 -17.56 -7.02
C ARG A 53 1.03 -18.98 -6.71
N ASN A 54 0.56 -19.17 -5.47
CA ASN A 54 0.17 -20.48 -4.97
C ASN A 54 -1.35 -20.68 -4.95
N LEU A 55 -2.11 -19.75 -5.54
CA LEU A 55 -3.56 -19.84 -5.63
C LEU A 55 -3.98 -20.63 -6.86
N ASP A 56 -4.95 -21.51 -6.70
CA ASP A 56 -5.54 -22.31 -7.79
C ASP A 56 -6.20 -21.44 -8.85
N GLU A 57 -6.67 -20.26 -8.51
CA GLU A 57 -7.31 -19.28 -9.38
C GLU A 57 -6.31 -18.55 -10.29
N VAL A 58 -5.03 -18.63 -9.97
CA VAL A 58 -3.98 -17.83 -10.61
C VAL A 58 -3.18 -18.71 -11.60
N ALA A 59 -3.02 -18.22 -12.82
CA ALA A 59 -2.13 -18.78 -13.81
C ALA A 59 -0.71 -18.22 -13.69
N VAL A 60 -0.58 -16.89 -13.45
CA VAL A 60 0.70 -16.22 -13.22
C VAL A 60 0.51 -15.22 -12.08
N GLY A 61 1.19 -15.45 -10.97
CA GLY A 61 1.16 -14.55 -9.80
C GLY A 61 1.98 -13.28 -10.00
N ALA A 62 1.84 -12.35 -9.06
CA ALA A 62 2.57 -11.10 -9.09
C ALA A 62 4.09 -11.32 -9.01
N SER A 63 4.84 -10.45 -9.68
CA SER A 63 6.31 -10.48 -9.68
C SER A 63 6.90 -9.69 -8.51
N VAL A 64 8.23 -9.76 -8.32
CA VAL A 64 8.98 -8.93 -7.36
C VAL A 64 8.72 -7.43 -7.57
N ARG A 65 8.46 -6.99 -8.81
CA ARG A 65 8.04 -5.60 -9.07
C ARG A 65 6.71 -5.25 -8.41
N GLY A 66 5.86 -6.25 -8.14
CA GLY A 66 4.63 -6.07 -7.37
C GLY A 66 4.91 -5.70 -5.91
N SER A 67 5.88 -6.35 -5.25
CA SER A 67 6.25 -5.98 -3.86
C SER A 67 6.82 -4.57 -3.77
N LEU A 68 7.69 -4.18 -4.70
CA LEU A 68 8.19 -2.80 -4.77
C LEU A 68 7.10 -1.77 -5.04
N ALA A 69 6.11 -2.12 -5.87
CA ALA A 69 4.98 -1.25 -6.14
C ALA A 69 4.07 -1.10 -4.91
N LEU A 70 3.78 -2.20 -4.21
CA LEU A 70 2.96 -2.18 -3.00
C LEU A 70 3.63 -1.38 -1.88
N GLU A 71 4.93 -1.58 -1.65
CA GLU A 71 5.69 -0.81 -0.66
C GLU A 71 5.67 0.70 -0.97
N ARG A 72 5.92 1.08 -2.23
CA ARG A 72 5.88 2.49 -2.63
C ARG A 72 4.48 3.10 -2.48
N ALA A 73 3.44 2.35 -2.82
CA ALA A 73 2.07 2.79 -2.65
C ALA A 73 1.71 2.97 -1.17
N ALA A 74 2.15 2.04 -0.30
CA ALA A 74 1.94 2.13 1.14
C ALA A 74 2.64 3.36 1.75
N ARG A 75 3.90 3.65 1.34
CA ARG A 75 4.61 4.87 1.75
C ARG A 75 3.86 6.13 1.30
N ALA A 76 3.40 6.16 0.04
CA ALA A 76 2.65 7.30 -0.47
C ALA A 76 1.32 7.49 0.27
N TRP A 77 0.64 6.40 0.59
CA TRP A 77 -0.60 6.44 1.35
C TRP A 77 -0.37 6.97 2.78
N ALA A 78 0.65 6.46 3.48
CA ALA A 78 1.01 6.94 4.80
C ALA A 78 1.34 8.45 4.81
N LEU A 79 2.06 8.94 3.77
CA LEU A 79 2.36 10.37 3.63
C LEU A 79 1.08 11.20 3.43
N LEU A 80 0.14 10.74 2.59
CA LEU A 80 -1.16 11.40 2.40
C LEU A 80 -1.99 11.43 3.67
N ASP A 81 -1.80 10.45 4.54
CA ASP A 81 -2.44 10.32 5.85
C ASP A 81 -1.63 11.02 6.97
N HIS A 82 -0.68 11.88 6.57
CA HIS A 82 0.21 12.66 7.46
C HIS A 82 1.02 11.80 8.45
N ARG A 83 1.36 10.56 8.09
CA ARG A 83 2.17 9.65 8.90
C ARG A 83 3.58 9.48 8.31
N PRO A 84 4.64 9.52 9.12
CA PRO A 84 6.01 9.28 8.67
C PRO A 84 6.37 7.77 8.61
N TYR A 85 5.41 6.88 8.81
CA TYR A 85 5.59 5.42 8.80
C TYR A 85 4.37 4.70 8.23
N VAL A 86 4.61 3.52 7.66
CA VAL A 86 3.58 2.61 7.12
C VAL A 86 3.02 1.74 8.25
N VAL A 87 1.71 1.51 8.21
CA VAL A 87 1.01 0.55 9.09
C VAL A 87 0.45 -0.62 8.28
N PRO A 88 0.16 -1.77 8.91
CA PRO A 88 -0.39 -2.95 8.21
C PRO A 88 -1.65 -2.64 7.41
N GLU A 89 -2.51 -1.76 7.91
CA GLU A 89 -3.77 -1.35 7.28
C GLU A 89 -3.57 -0.69 5.91
N ASP A 90 -2.43 -0.02 5.70
CA ASP A 90 -2.08 0.56 4.40
C ASP A 90 -1.84 -0.53 3.36
N ILE A 91 -1.19 -1.62 3.78
CA ILE A 91 -0.90 -2.77 2.94
C ILE A 91 -2.20 -3.51 2.61
N ASP A 92 -3.06 -3.74 3.59
CA ASP A 92 -4.38 -4.35 3.39
C ASP A 92 -5.18 -3.60 2.34
N ARG A 93 -5.30 -2.28 2.51
CA ARG A 93 -6.06 -1.40 1.62
C ARG A 93 -5.53 -1.39 0.19
N LEU A 94 -4.22 -1.47 0.03
CA LEU A 94 -3.54 -1.31 -1.25
C LEU A 94 -3.25 -2.63 -1.95
N PHE A 95 -3.46 -3.77 -1.30
CA PHE A 95 -3.17 -5.08 -1.86
C PHE A 95 -3.87 -5.31 -3.20
N ALA A 96 -5.20 -5.25 -3.23
CA ALA A 96 -5.96 -5.51 -4.45
C ALA A 96 -5.69 -4.47 -5.55
N PRO A 97 -5.80 -3.14 -5.31
CA PRO A 97 -5.64 -2.16 -6.36
C PRO A 97 -4.21 -2.11 -6.94
N VAL A 98 -3.19 -2.51 -6.17
CA VAL A 98 -1.79 -2.48 -6.63
C VAL A 98 -1.33 -3.81 -7.23
N LEU A 99 -1.84 -4.95 -6.75
CA LEU A 99 -1.33 -6.26 -7.13
C LEU A 99 -2.21 -7.00 -8.11
N LEU A 100 -3.55 -6.96 -7.99
CA LEU A 100 -4.40 -7.88 -8.74
C LEU A 100 -4.41 -7.60 -10.25
N HIS A 101 -4.19 -6.37 -10.69
CA HIS A 101 -4.01 -6.04 -12.10
C HIS A 101 -2.67 -6.55 -12.69
N ARG A 102 -1.78 -7.10 -11.85
CA ARG A 102 -0.49 -7.69 -12.21
C ARG A 102 -0.50 -9.21 -12.15
N VAL A 103 -1.65 -9.79 -11.85
CA VAL A 103 -1.90 -11.23 -11.76
C VAL A 103 -2.67 -11.69 -12.99
N VAL A 104 -2.29 -12.82 -13.57
CA VAL A 104 -3.05 -13.47 -14.64
C VAL A 104 -3.91 -14.54 -14.00
N PHE A 105 -5.21 -14.35 -14.03
CA PHE A 105 -6.18 -15.30 -13.52
C PHE A 105 -6.48 -16.39 -14.53
N ARG A 106 -6.81 -17.58 -14.05
CA ARG A 106 -7.27 -18.68 -14.90
C ARG A 106 -8.67 -18.41 -15.46
N PRO A 107 -9.00 -18.93 -16.66
CA PRO A 107 -10.32 -18.76 -17.26
C PRO A 107 -11.48 -19.23 -16.36
N THR A 108 -11.27 -20.27 -15.56
CA THR A 108 -12.25 -20.78 -14.59
C THR A 108 -12.60 -19.76 -13.53
N PHE A 109 -11.60 -19.06 -12.99
CA PHE A 109 -11.84 -17.96 -12.03
C PHE A 109 -12.57 -16.79 -12.70
N LEU A 110 -12.18 -16.41 -13.91
CA LEU A 110 -12.82 -15.32 -14.63
C LEU A 110 -14.30 -15.62 -14.95
N ALA A 111 -14.63 -16.89 -15.22
CA ALA A 111 -16.02 -17.32 -15.40
C ALA A 111 -16.82 -17.21 -14.08
N GLU A 112 -16.22 -17.65 -12.97
CA GLU A 112 -16.83 -17.54 -11.65
C GLU A 112 -17.00 -16.07 -11.21
N ALA A 113 -15.99 -15.23 -11.42
CA ALA A 113 -16.04 -13.79 -11.09
C ALA A 113 -17.15 -13.05 -11.87
N ARG A 114 -17.47 -13.50 -13.09
CA ARG A 114 -18.63 -12.97 -13.85
C ARG A 114 -19.96 -13.41 -13.23
N ARG A 115 -20.01 -14.57 -12.61
CA ARG A 115 -21.22 -15.15 -12.00
C ARG A 115 -21.54 -14.52 -10.64
N VAL A 116 -20.52 -14.38 -9.77
CA VAL A 116 -20.71 -13.89 -8.40
C VAL A 116 -20.52 -12.38 -8.28
N GLY A 117 -19.83 -11.76 -9.23
CA GLY A 117 -19.43 -10.36 -9.21
C GLY A 117 -17.93 -10.21 -8.92
N TRP A 118 -17.33 -9.22 -9.58
CA TRP A 118 -15.87 -8.99 -9.49
C TRP A 118 -15.40 -8.69 -8.06
N ASN A 119 -16.13 -7.87 -7.32
CA ASN A 119 -15.74 -7.48 -5.96
C ASN A 119 -15.71 -8.69 -5.02
N GLU A 120 -16.74 -9.53 -5.04
CA GLU A 120 -16.79 -10.75 -4.21
C GLU A 120 -15.66 -11.73 -4.58
N ALA A 121 -15.39 -11.89 -5.87
CA ALA A 121 -14.28 -12.72 -6.34
C ALA A 121 -12.92 -12.19 -5.86
N VAL A 122 -12.69 -10.88 -5.94
CA VAL A 122 -11.47 -10.21 -5.45
C VAL A 122 -11.29 -10.39 -3.95
N GLU A 123 -12.34 -10.15 -3.15
CA GLU A 123 -12.31 -10.40 -1.70
C GLU A 123 -11.96 -11.85 -1.36
N GLY A 124 -12.39 -12.80 -2.20
CA GLY A 124 -12.02 -14.21 -2.07
C GLY A 124 -10.52 -14.43 -2.25
N ILE A 125 -9.90 -13.77 -3.24
CA ILE A 125 -8.45 -13.81 -3.47
C ILE A 125 -7.69 -13.17 -2.30
N GLU A 126 -8.14 -12.00 -1.85
CA GLU A 126 -7.55 -11.31 -0.71
C GLU A 126 -7.53 -12.18 0.54
N ARG A 127 -8.69 -12.72 0.94
CA ARG A 127 -8.79 -13.63 2.09
C ARG A 127 -7.82 -14.81 2.01
N LYS A 128 -7.65 -15.41 0.83
CA LYS A 128 -6.72 -16.53 0.62
C LYS A 128 -5.26 -16.10 0.75
N CYS A 129 -4.89 -14.95 0.19
CA CYS A 129 -3.53 -14.42 0.31
C CYS A 129 -3.20 -14.05 1.76
N PHE A 130 -4.10 -13.37 2.47
CA PHE A 130 -3.90 -13.01 3.87
C PHE A 130 -3.91 -14.21 4.82
N ALA A 131 -4.66 -15.27 4.50
CA ALA A 131 -4.58 -16.52 5.24
C ALA A 131 -3.25 -17.26 5.03
N ALA A 132 -2.69 -17.21 3.82
CA ALA A 132 -1.39 -17.81 3.49
C ALA A 132 -0.18 -16.99 4.01
N ALA A 133 -0.35 -15.69 4.16
CA ALA A 133 0.64 -14.75 4.68
C ALA A 133 -0.01 -13.87 5.76
N PRO A 134 -0.17 -14.38 6.98
CA PRO A 134 -0.83 -13.65 8.07
C PRO A 134 -0.05 -12.38 8.43
N ARG A 135 -0.78 -11.39 8.95
CA ARG A 135 -0.21 -10.13 9.42
C ARG A 135 0.85 -10.38 10.48
N PRO A 136 2.04 -9.75 10.39
CA PRO A 136 3.04 -9.88 11.44
C PRO A 136 2.53 -9.27 12.75
N GLU A 137 2.72 -9.99 13.84
CA GLU A 137 2.51 -9.44 15.17
C GLU A 137 3.72 -8.58 15.55
N PRO A 138 3.53 -7.40 16.14
CA PRO A 138 4.64 -6.61 16.65
C PRO A 138 5.38 -7.42 17.71
N GLU A 139 6.71 -7.55 17.56
CA GLU A 139 7.50 -8.11 18.62
C GLU A 139 7.32 -7.26 19.90
N PRO A 140 7.12 -7.90 21.06
CA PRO A 140 7.05 -7.15 22.30
C PRO A 140 8.36 -6.37 22.45
N VAL A 141 8.26 -5.05 22.47
CA VAL A 141 9.40 -4.18 22.75
C VAL A 141 9.81 -4.47 24.19
N GLU A 142 10.93 -5.16 24.37
CA GLU A 142 11.58 -5.25 25.69
C GLU A 142 11.97 -3.82 26.09
N VAL A 143 11.12 -3.19 26.88
CA VAL A 143 11.41 -1.86 27.44
C VAL A 143 12.58 -2.05 28.37
N GLN A 144 13.79 -1.78 27.89
CA GLN A 144 14.95 -1.70 28.79
C GLN A 144 14.64 -0.69 29.88
N PRO A 145 14.79 -1.07 31.15
CA PRO A 145 14.58 -0.13 32.24
C PRO A 145 15.47 1.10 32.02
N ALA A 146 14.89 2.28 32.25
CA ALA A 146 15.61 3.52 32.09
C ALA A 146 16.94 3.43 32.88
N PRO A 147 18.07 3.90 32.31
CA PRO A 147 19.33 3.90 33.02
C PRO A 147 19.15 4.65 34.35
N GLU A 148 19.67 4.04 35.43
CA GLU A 148 19.60 4.66 36.76
C GLU A 148 20.19 6.08 36.71
N PRO A 149 19.56 7.05 37.37
CA PRO A 149 20.07 8.42 37.40
C PRO A 149 21.49 8.43 37.99
N VAL A 150 22.42 8.96 37.21
CA VAL A 150 23.82 9.13 37.64
C VAL A 150 23.83 10.00 38.91
N PRO A 151 24.40 9.54 40.01
CA PRO A 151 24.44 10.32 41.24
C PRO A 151 25.21 11.63 41.03
N VAL A 152 24.51 12.73 41.18
CA VAL A 152 25.11 14.06 41.11
C VAL A 152 26.04 14.19 42.35
N ALA A 153 27.34 14.26 42.10
CA ALA A 153 28.32 14.53 43.14
C ALA A 153 27.93 15.90 43.81
N ARG A 154 27.56 15.86 45.08
CA ARG A 154 27.38 17.07 45.85
C ARG A 154 28.77 17.61 46.15
N ASP A 155 29.15 18.71 45.55
CA ASP A 155 30.29 19.50 45.95
C ASP A 155 30.14 19.88 47.42
N GLN A 156 31.03 19.33 48.23
CA GLN A 156 31.20 19.79 49.63
C GLN A 156 32.06 21.04 49.60
N HIS A 157 31.42 22.16 49.93
CA HIS A 157 32.09 23.38 50.39
C HIS A 157 31.97 23.47 51.91
#